data_cc7baeca0148848f10c1def7e8d5efe7
#
_entry.id   cc7baeca0148848f10c1def7e8d5efe7
#
_cell.length_a   1.000
_cell.length_b   1.000
_cell.length_c   1.000
_cell.angle_alpha   90.00
_cell.angle_beta   90.00
_cell.angle_gamma   90.00
#
_symmetry.space_group_name_H-M   'P 1'
#
loop_
_entity.id
_entity.type
_entity.pdbx_description
1 polymer ?
#
loop_
_entity_poly.entity_id
_entity_poly.type
_entity_poly.pdbx_seq_one_letter_code
_entity_poly.pdbx_strand_id
1 'polypeptide(L)'
;MMHGKKDDRLKGKSDMLKREGEVRIPSGCAIAGVFARDGRNICGDTIVRSMTTMHDRSNGLGGGFAGYGIYPQYRDLYAFHVFYDGMSCREETERYLDKMFEVVNLSRIPIRKSPKITNEPLIWRYFVAPHHNRLADSQLDEKEYVARTVIKINTEFKGSYIFSCGKNMGVFKAVGFPEDVGEYYRLDEYEGYSWTAHGRYPTNTPGWWGGAHPFSLLDYSVVHNGEISSYDANRRFIEMYGYKCSLLTDTEVIAYIFDYLIRRKGFTPAEASTIVAAPFWSTIEKQDEARRRELEYLRCQYSSLLITGPFSILVGYEGGMLALNDRLKLRSMVAAEKGKTTYFASEECAIRMMEPDVDRIWSPKGGEAVIVELEGK
;
A
#
# COMPACT_ATOMS: atom_id res chain seq x y z
N MET A 1 -10.12 23.93 67.65
CA MET A 1 -11.02 23.70 66.53
C MET A 1 -10.21 23.74 65.24
N MET A 2 -9.75 22.60 64.75
CA MET A 2 -9.08 22.50 63.44
C MET A 2 -10.02 21.83 62.46
N HIS A 3 -10.51 22.60 61.50
CA HIS A 3 -11.30 22.07 60.40
C HIS A 3 -10.39 21.49 59.35
N GLY A 4 -10.50 20.18 59.13
CA GLY A 4 -9.79 19.47 58.08
C GLY A 4 -10.30 19.87 56.72
N LYS A 5 -9.39 20.36 55.88
CA LYS A 5 -9.61 20.46 54.42
C LYS A 5 -9.66 19.03 53.84
N LYS A 6 -10.84 18.57 53.45
CA LYS A 6 -10.99 17.36 52.64
C LYS A 6 -10.31 17.58 51.29
N ASP A 7 -9.46 16.64 50.96
CA ASP A 7 -8.64 16.60 49.75
C ASP A 7 -9.52 16.40 48.51
N ASP A 8 -9.79 17.48 47.78
CA ASP A 8 -10.56 17.49 46.54
C ASP A 8 -9.83 16.78 45.36
N ARG A 9 -8.62 16.26 45.60
CA ARG A 9 -7.82 15.54 44.58
C ARG A 9 -8.30 14.11 44.29
N LEU A 10 -9.21 13.58 45.07
CA LEU A 10 -9.73 12.21 44.89
C LEU A 10 -11.02 12.16 44.06
N LYS A 11 -11.73 13.29 43.91
CA LYS A 11 -12.96 13.33 43.05
C LYS A 11 -12.68 13.27 41.57
N GLY A 12 -11.52 13.71 41.07
CA GLY A 12 -11.16 13.64 39.67
C GLY A 12 -10.66 12.28 39.17
N LYS A 13 -10.43 11.30 40.05
CA LYS A 13 -9.97 9.95 39.68
C LYS A 13 -11.09 8.93 39.51
N SER A 14 -12.29 9.18 40.01
CA SER A 14 -13.40 8.21 39.91
C SER A 14 -14.11 8.23 38.56
N ASP A 15 -14.00 9.34 37.81
CA ASP A 15 -14.58 9.45 36.47
C ASP A 15 -13.70 8.85 35.34
N MET A 16 -12.47 8.41 35.69
CA MET A 16 -11.55 7.79 34.70
C MET A 16 -11.59 6.26 34.68
N LEU A 17 -12.36 5.62 35.53
CA LEU A 17 -12.63 4.17 35.45
C LEU A 17 -13.88 3.98 34.56
N LYS A 18 -13.72 4.15 33.26
CA LYS A 18 -14.73 3.64 32.31
C LYS A 18 -14.79 2.12 32.50
N ARG A 19 -16.01 1.57 32.53
CA ARG A 19 -16.22 0.13 32.67
C ARG A 19 -15.54 -0.59 31.50
N GLU A 20 -15.00 -1.77 31.75
CA GLU A 20 -14.47 -2.63 30.69
C GLU A 20 -15.54 -2.77 29.59
N GLY A 21 -15.18 -2.46 28.32
CA GLY A 21 -16.11 -2.41 27.20
C GLY A 21 -16.71 -1.02 26.90
N GLU A 22 -16.62 -0.02 27.81
CA GLU A 22 -17.06 1.36 27.53
C GLU A 22 -16.03 2.18 26.76
N VAL A 23 -14.76 1.78 26.80
CA VAL A 23 -13.69 2.38 25.99
C VAL A 23 -13.50 1.54 24.76
N ARG A 24 -14.01 2.00 23.64
CA ARG A 24 -13.66 1.42 22.35
C ARG A 24 -12.24 1.90 22.01
N ILE A 25 -11.25 1.03 22.18
CA ILE A 25 -9.90 1.30 21.72
C ILE A 25 -9.85 0.87 20.26
N PRO A 26 -9.68 1.79 19.31
CA PRO A 26 -9.48 1.42 17.91
C PRO A 26 -8.27 0.49 17.84
N SER A 27 -8.40 -0.64 17.16
CA SER A 27 -7.32 -1.62 17.10
C SER A 27 -7.19 -2.21 15.71
N GLY A 28 -6.09 -1.87 15.06
CA GLY A 28 -5.71 -2.42 13.77
C GLY A 28 -6.03 -1.51 12.59
N CYS A 29 -5.22 -1.63 11.54
CA CYS A 29 -5.37 -0.86 10.31
C CYS A 29 -6.69 -1.18 9.58
N ALA A 30 -7.09 -0.28 8.68
CA ALA A 30 -8.16 -0.50 7.71
C ALA A 30 -7.59 -0.56 6.30
N ILE A 31 -8.05 -1.51 5.49
CA ILE A 31 -7.77 -1.56 4.06
C ILE A 31 -9.09 -1.65 3.27
N ALA A 32 -9.11 -1.04 2.09
CA ALA A 32 -10.18 -1.19 1.12
C ALA A 32 -9.61 -1.19 -0.30
N GLY A 33 -10.34 -1.80 -1.23
CA GLY A 33 -9.99 -1.82 -2.65
C GLY A 33 -11.23 -1.97 -3.53
N VAL A 34 -11.16 -1.40 -4.72
CA VAL A 34 -12.17 -1.56 -5.77
C VAL A 34 -11.48 -1.71 -7.12
N PHE A 35 -11.98 -2.62 -7.95
CA PHE A 35 -11.42 -2.93 -9.26
C PHE A 35 -12.53 -3.17 -10.29
N ALA A 36 -12.52 -2.40 -11.39
CA ALA A 36 -13.43 -2.58 -12.52
C ALA A 36 -12.75 -3.43 -13.61
N ARG A 37 -13.18 -4.68 -13.77
CA ARG A 37 -12.60 -5.63 -14.75
C ARG A 37 -12.80 -5.20 -16.21
N ASP A 38 -13.80 -4.40 -16.49
CA ASP A 38 -14.06 -3.81 -17.82
C ASP A 38 -13.28 -2.52 -18.09
N GLY A 39 -12.42 -2.11 -17.13
CA GLY A 39 -11.60 -0.91 -17.28
C GLY A 39 -12.36 0.41 -17.13
N ARG A 40 -13.64 0.38 -16.74
CA ARG A 40 -14.41 1.61 -16.52
C ARG A 40 -13.82 2.44 -15.39
N ASN A 41 -13.93 3.73 -15.52
CA ASN A 41 -13.47 4.67 -14.51
C ASN A 41 -14.37 4.64 -13.27
N ILE A 42 -13.72 4.67 -12.11
CA ILE A 42 -14.30 4.82 -10.78
C ILE A 42 -13.71 6.08 -10.18
N CYS A 43 -14.57 7.01 -9.75
CA CYS A 43 -14.14 8.22 -9.07
C CYS A 43 -13.44 7.89 -7.74
N GLY A 44 -12.33 8.57 -7.46
CA GLY A 44 -11.57 8.38 -6.21
C GLY A 44 -12.38 8.70 -4.95
N ASP A 45 -13.42 9.52 -5.03
CA ASP A 45 -14.35 9.76 -3.90
C ASP A 45 -15.04 8.47 -3.42
N THR A 46 -15.27 7.50 -4.32
CA THR A 46 -15.86 6.19 -3.98
C THR A 46 -15.04 5.46 -2.93
N ILE A 47 -13.73 5.37 -3.13
CA ILE A 47 -12.84 4.68 -2.18
C ILE A 47 -12.62 5.53 -0.92
N VAL A 48 -12.58 6.85 -1.03
CA VAL A 48 -12.44 7.76 0.11
C VAL A 48 -13.61 7.61 1.08
N ARG A 49 -14.85 7.64 0.57
CA ARG A 49 -16.06 7.46 1.39
C ARG A 49 -16.11 6.11 2.08
N SER A 50 -15.61 5.06 1.47
CA SER A 50 -15.58 3.74 2.10
C SER A 50 -14.76 3.72 3.40
N MET A 51 -13.69 4.54 3.46
CA MET A 51 -12.82 4.60 4.62
C MET A 51 -13.46 5.29 5.82
N THR A 52 -14.45 6.18 5.63
CA THR A 52 -15.17 6.84 6.72
C THR A 52 -15.90 5.83 7.64
N THR A 53 -16.38 4.73 7.07
CA THR A 53 -17.05 3.67 7.85
C THR A 53 -16.10 2.86 8.72
N MET A 54 -14.79 2.96 8.45
CA MET A 54 -13.72 2.31 9.20
C MET A 54 -12.84 3.32 9.96
N HIS A 55 -13.33 4.54 10.21
CA HIS A 55 -12.60 5.61 10.91
C HIS A 55 -11.96 5.13 12.21
N ASP A 56 -12.73 4.44 13.04
CA ASP A 56 -12.29 3.92 14.35
C ASP A 56 -11.16 2.86 14.26
N ARG A 57 -10.84 2.38 13.06
CA ARG A 57 -9.70 1.47 12.83
C ARG A 57 -8.40 2.23 12.54
N SER A 58 -8.44 3.54 12.45
CA SER A 58 -7.28 4.41 12.28
C SER A 58 -7.11 5.32 13.50
N ASN A 59 -5.90 5.80 13.73
CA ASN A 59 -5.63 6.79 14.77
C ASN A 59 -5.10 8.11 14.19
N GLY A 60 -5.24 8.32 12.86
CA GLY A 60 -4.80 9.53 12.18
C GLY A 60 -3.29 9.67 11.98
N LEU A 61 -2.49 8.64 12.33
CA LEU A 61 -1.04 8.67 12.15
C LEU A 61 -0.60 8.21 10.75
N GLY A 62 -1.52 8.16 9.80
CA GLY A 62 -1.27 7.93 8.39
C GLY A 62 -2.49 7.38 7.66
N GLY A 63 -2.72 7.91 6.47
CA GLY A 63 -3.70 7.44 5.53
C GLY A 63 -3.19 7.55 4.11
N GLY A 64 -3.78 6.80 3.17
CA GLY A 64 -3.43 6.97 1.77
C GLY A 64 -4.13 6.01 0.84
N PHE A 65 -3.87 6.26 -0.44
CA PHE A 65 -4.54 5.66 -1.58
C PHE A 65 -3.55 5.37 -2.70
N ALA A 66 -3.84 4.36 -3.51
CA ALA A 66 -3.22 4.19 -4.82
C ALA A 66 -4.33 4.05 -5.86
N GLY A 67 -4.19 4.80 -6.96
CA GLY A 67 -5.10 4.76 -8.11
C GLY A 67 -4.38 4.32 -9.37
N TYR A 68 -5.06 3.53 -10.19
CA TYR A 68 -4.56 3.03 -11.48
C TYR A 68 -5.49 3.48 -12.62
N GLY A 69 -4.89 3.89 -13.73
CA GLY A 69 -5.62 4.49 -14.85
C GLY A 69 -5.81 6.01 -14.71
N ILE A 70 -5.23 6.63 -13.69
CA ILE A 70 -5.48 8.03 -13.30
C ILE A 70 -4.71 9.09 -14.10
N TYR A 71 -3.78 8.67 -14.95
CA TYR A 71 -2.99 9.56 -15.82
C TYR A 71 -3.03 9.14 -17.29
N PRO A 72 -4.21 9.05 -17.91
CA PRO A 72 -4.34 8.52 -19.27
C PRO A 72 -3.55 9.31 -20.33
N GLN A 73 -3.34 10.62 -20.11
CA GLN A 73 -2.55 11.50 -20.99
C GLN A 73 -1.05 11.22 -20.93
N TYR A 74 -0.57 10.62 -19.84
CA TYR A 74 0.83 10.29 -19.57
C TYR A 74 1.02 8.78 -19.31
N ARG A 75 0.13 7.94 -19.86
CA ARG A 75 0.06 6.52 -19.56
C ARG A 75 1.36 5.75 -19.83
N ASP A 76 2.17 6.25 -20.78
CA ASP A 76 3.42 5.62 -21.19
C ASP A 76 4.64 6.15 -20.41
N LEU A 77 4.45 7.17 -19.58
CA LEU A 77 5.48 7.80 -18.75
C LEU A 77 5.39 7.31 -17.29
N TYR A 78 6.53 7.28 -16.64
CA TYR A 78 6.58 7.05 -15.20
C TYR A 78 6.11 8.30 -14.45
N ALA A 79 5.12 8.15 -13.57
CA ALA A 79 4.62 9.22 -12.72
C ALA A 79 5.33 9.18 -11.36
N PHE A 80 6.37 10.00 -11.20
CA PHE A 80 7.07 10.11 -9.93
C PHE A 80 6.37 11.12 -9.03
N HIS A 81 5.86 10.66 -7.88
CA HIS A 81 5.42 11.54 -6.80
C HIS A 81 6.54 11.61 -5.77
N VAL A 82 6.94 12.82 -5.42
CA VAL A 82 8.12 13.05 -4.58
C VAL A 82 7.79 13.96 -3.42
N PHE A 83 8.19 13.57 -2.23
CA PHE A 83 8.27 14.43 -1.06
C PHE A 83 9.66 15.06 -0.96
N TYR A 84 9.70 16.34 -0.61
CA TYR A 84 10.94 17.06 -0.32
C TYR A 84 10.81 17.79 1.01
N ASP A 85 11.86 17.72 1.83
CA ASP A 85 11.95 18.48 3.09
C ASP A 85 12.14 19.99 2.83
N GLY A 86 12.65 20.37 1.65
CA GLY A 86 12.86 21.75 1.28
C GLY A 86 13.32 21.93 -0.17
N MET A 87 13.48 23.20 -0.58
CA MET A 87 13.84 23.55 -1.95
C MET A 87 15.24 23.05 -2.36
N SER A 88 16.20 23.07 -1.43
CA SER A 88 17.58 22.61 -1.69
C SER A 88 17.60 21.12 -2.07
N CYS A 89 16.85 20.28 -1.32
CA CYS A 89 16.75 18.84 -1.62
C CYS A 89 16.08 18.60 -2.99
N ARG A 90 15.06 19.39 -3.30
CA ARG A 90 14.39 19.36 -4.58
C ARG A 90 15.35 19.67 -5.73
N GLU A 91 16.07 20.80 -5.66
CA GLU A 91 17.03 21.22 -6.70
C GLU A 91 18.14 20.19 -6.93
N GLU A 92 18.62 19.56 -5.87
CA GLU A 92 19.62 18.49 -5.97
C GLU A 92 19.05 17.27 -6.70
N THR A 93 17.84 16.85 -6.31
CA THR A 93 17.17 15.70 -6.93
C THR A 93 16.78 15.98 -8.37
N GLU A 94 16.26 17.16 -8.70
CA GLU A 94 15.94 17.55 -10.07
C GLU A 94 17.16 17.52 -10.98
N ARG A 95 18.30 18.05 -10.54
CA ARG A 95 19.55 17.92 -11.31
C ARG A 95 19.97 16.47 -11.58
N TYR A 96 19.65 15.56 -10.65
CA TYR A 96 19.91 14.14 -10.87
C TYR A 96 18.87 13.52 -11.80
N LEU A 97 17.59 13.86 -11.62
CA LEU A 97 16.52 13.39 -12.51
C LEU A 97 16.77 13.81 -13.96
N ASP A 98 17.15 15.06 -14.21
CA ASP A 98 17.47 15.59 -15.53
C ASP A 98 18.65 14.86 -16.23
N LYS A 99 19.54 14.24 -15.44
CA LYS A 99 20.63 13.42 -15.99
C LYS A 99 20.18 12.00 -16.37
N MET A 100 19.16 11.50 -15.70
CA MET A 100 18.72 10.11 -15.84
C MET A 100 17.49 9.97 -16.73
N PHE A 101 16.64 11.00 -16.78
CA PHE A 101 15.34 10.99 -17.43
C PHE A 101 15.10 12.25 -18.25
N GLU A 102 14.33 12.11 -19.31
CA GLU A 102 13.61 13.20 -19.94
C GLU A 102 12.37 13.53 -19.07
N VAL A 103 12.32 14.74 -18.53
CA VAL A 103 11.19 15.25 -17.77
C VAL A 103 10.20 15.90 -18.72
N VAL A 104 9.15 15.18 -19.08
CA VAL A 104 8.13 15.65 -20.05
C VAL A 104 7.20 16.67 -19.43
N ASN A 105 6.83 16.47 -18.14
CA ASN A 105 5.99 17.40 -17.40
C ASN A 105 6.36 17.36 -15.91
N LEU A 106 6.27 18.48 -15.25
CA LEU A 106 6.42 18.59 -13.80
C LEU A 106 5.39 19.57 -13.23
N SER A 107 4.84 19.24 -12.08
CA SER A 107 3.86 20.09 -11.40
C SER A 107 3.80 19.78 -9.90
N ARG A 108 3.30 20.70 -9.10
CA ARG A 108 2.84 20.34 -7.76
C ARG A 108 1.62 19.46 -7.89
N ILE A 109 1.51 18.44 -7.04
CA ILE A 109 0.26 17.69 -6.93
C ILE A 109 -0.81 18.65 -6.40
N PRO A 110 -1.99 18.77 -7.07
CA PRO A 110 -3.08 19.61 -6.59
C PRO A 110 -3.55 19.17 -5.22
N ILE A 111 -3.69 20.12 -4.31
CA ILE A 111 -4.16 19.87 -2.94
C ILE A 111 -5.27 20.82 -2.55
N ARG A 112 -6.07 20.40 -1.56
CA ARG A 112 -7.01 21.24 -0.82
C ARG A 112 -6.49 21.34 0.62
N LYS A 113 -6.00 22.52 1.01
CA LYS A 113 -5.42 22.70 2.36
C LYS A 113 -6.45 22.38 3.44
N SER A 114 -6.03 21.62 4.44
CA SER A 114 -6.83 21.24 5.58
C SER A 114 -6.02 21.39 6.88
N PRO A 115 -6.58 21.94 7.96
CA PRO A 115 -5.91 22.01 9.25
C PRO A 115 -5.70 20.63 9.89
N LYS A 116 -6.36 19.60 9.37
CA LYS A 116 -6.24 18.22 9.83
C LYS A 116 -4.99 17.51 9.28
N ILE A 117 -4.39 18.06 8.23
CA ILE A 117 -3.15 17.55 7.63
C ILE A 117 -2.02 18.46 8.07
N THR A 118 -1.03 17.89 8.76
CA THR A 118 0.05 18.66 9.39
C THR A 118 1.43 18.23 8.89
N ASN A 119 2.44 19.07 9.13
CA ASN A 119 3.84 18.81 8.75
C ASN A 119 4.00 18.48 7.26
N GLU A 120 3.29 19.24 6.41
CA GLU A 120 3.26 19.07 4.97
C GLU A 120 4.66 19.25 4.36
N PRO A 121 5.24 18.24 3.66
CA PRO A 121 6.44 18.38 2.86
C PRO A 121 6.13 19.15 1.56
N LEU A 122 7.15 19.49 0.78
CA LEU A 122 6.92 19.91 -0.60
C LEU A 122 6.56 18.68 -1.44
N ILE A 123 5.43 18.71 -2.16
CA ILE A 123 4.91 17.59 -2.91
C ILE A 123 4.92 17.91 -4.40
N TRP A 124 5.69 17.15 -5.15
CA TRP A 124 5.82 17.32 -6.59
C TRP A 124 5.56 16.05 -7.36
N ARG A 125 5.09 16.22 -8.59
CA ARG A 125 4.85 15.13 -9.53
C ARG A 125 5.65 15.42 -10.81
N TYR A 126 6.34 14.38 -11.30
CA TYR A 126 7.11 14.40 -12.54
C TYR A 126 6.61 13.27 -13.43
N PHE A 127 6.40 13.57 -14.71
CA PHE A 127 6.18 12.56 -15.74
C PHE A 127 7.46 12.42 -16.54
N VAL A 128 8.07 11.23 -16.46
CA VAL A 128 9.43 11.01 -16.95
C VAL A 128 9.56 9.77 -17.81
N ALA A 129 10.51 9.81 -18.75
CA ALA A 129 10.99 8.65 -19.49
C ALA A 129 12.51 8.53 -19.34
N PRO A 130 13.11 7.34 -19.21
CA PRO A 130 14.56 7.19 -19.20
C PRO A 130 15.21 7.79 -20.44
N HIS A 131 16.30 8.53 -20.29
CA HIS A 131 17.09 8.95 -21.44
C HIS A 131 17.63 7.74 -22.18
N HIS A 132 17.37 7.65 -23.49
CA HIS A 132 17.75 6.51 -24.31
C HIS A 132 19.23 6.12 -24.16
N ASN A 133 20.14 7.10 -24.20
CA ASN A 133 21.58 6.87 -24.07
C ASN A 133 21.93 6.30 -22.68
N ARG A 134 21.34 6.85 -21.62
CA ARG A 134 21.58 6.39 -20.25
C ARG A 134 21.06 4.98 -20.01
N LEU A 135 19.88 4.67 -20.56
CA LEU A 135 19.31 3.33 -20.50
C LEU A 135 20.21 2.33 -21.26
N ALA A 136 20.62 2.67 -22.47
CA ALA A 136 21.51 1.82 -23.27
C ALA A 136 22.87 1.58 -22.58
N ASP A 137 23.51 2.65 -22.05
CA ASP A 137 24.78 2.55 -21.33
C ASP A 137 24.67 1.67 -20.07
N SER A 138 23.51 1.64 -19.43
CA SER A 138 23.29 0.85 -18.21
C SER A 138 23.24 -0.66 -18.42
N GLN A 139 22.94 -1.13 -19.63
CA GLN A 139 22.68 -2.52 -19.99
C GLN A 139 21.54 -3.17 -19.17
N LEU A 140 20.64 -2.36 -18.61
CA LEU A 140 19.46 -2.79 -17.85
C LEU A 140 18.21 -2.70 -18.71
N ASP A 141 17.21 -3.50 -18.38
CA ASP A 141 15.86 -3.23 -18.88
C ASP A 141 15.31 -1.92 -18.25
N GLU A 142 14.31 -1.33 -18.91
CA GLU A 142 13.76 -0.04 -18.53
C GLU A 142 13.22 -0.02 -17.08
N LYS A 143 12.47 -1.07 -16.69
CA LYS A 143 11.89 -1.14 -15.34
C LYS A 143 12.97 -1.29 -14.27
N GLU A 144 14.01 -2.10 -14.53
CA GLU A 144 15.13 -2.25 -13.60
C GLU A 144 15.95 -0.96 -13.45
N TYR A 145 16.17 -0.23 -14.57
CA TYR A 145 16.84 1.07 -14.55
C TYR A 145 16.08 2.08 -13.69
N VAL A 146 14.77 2.17 -13.87
CA VAL A 146 13.90 3.07 -13.08
C VAL A 146 13.91 2.64 -11.60
N ALA A 147 13.71 1.36 -11.31
CA ALA A 147 13.69 0.86 -9.93
C ALA A 147 14.99 1.16 -9.19
N ARG A 148 16.15 0.93 -9.82
CA ARG A 148 17.46 1.25 -9.20
C ARG A 148 17.65 2.73 -8.99
N THR A 149 17.20 3.56 -9.92
CA THR A 149 17.29 5.02 -9.78
C THR A 149 16.43 5.53 -8.63
N VAL A 150 15.20 5.02 -8.51
CA VAL A 150 14.29 5.34 -7.40
C VAL A 150 14.88 4.90 -6.06
N ILE A 151 15.37 3.66 -5.94
CA ILE A 151 16.01 3.16 -4.73
C ILE A 151 17.21 4.03 -4.36
N LYS A 152 18.03 4.41 -5.33
CA LYS A 152 19.18 5.29 -5.10
C LYS A 152 18.76 6.66 -4.56
N ILE A 153 17.76 7.30 -5.17
CA ILE A 153 17.26 8.59 -4.67
C ILE A 153 16.75 8.43 -3.23
N ASN A 154 15.93 7.41 -2.97
CA ASN A 154 15.33 7.18 -1.65
C ASN A 154 16.35 6.83 -0.55
N THR A 155 17.56 6.40 -0.91
CA THR A 155 18.60 6.00 0.07
C THR A 155 19.77 6.98 0.19
N GLU A 156 20.10 7.68 -0.88
CA GLU A 156 21.30 8.54 -0.93
C GLU A 156 20.99 10.04 -0.90
N PHE A 157 19.77 10.46 -1.32
CA PHE A 157 19.38 11.87 -1.38
C PHE A 157 18.59 12.26 -0.12
N LYS A 158 19.26 12.89 0.83
CA LYS A 158 18.62 13.29 2.09
C LYS A 158 17.51 14.31 1.84
N GLY A 159 16.37 14.10 2.48
CA GLY A 159 15.22 14.98 2.38
C GLY A 159 14.42 14.86 1.07
N SER A 160 14.69 13.82 0.28
CA SER A 160 13.94 13.50 -0.93
C SER A 160 13.44 12.06 -0.87
N TYR A 161 12.16 11.85 -1.19
CA TYR A 161 11.56 10.52 -1.16
C TYR A 161 10.53 10.36 -2.28
N ILE A 162 10.86 9.52 -3.26
CA ILE A 162 9.93 9.09 -4.32
C ILE A 162 9.02 8.02 -3.73
N PHE A 163 7.74 8.32 -3.56
CA PHE A 163 6.76 7.43 -2.95
C PHE A 163 5.78 6.82 -3.94
N SER A 164 5.84 7.21 -5.22
CA SER A 164 5.13 6.63 -6.35
C SER A 164 5.99 6.76 -7.59
N CYS A 165 6.06 5.71 -8.43
CA CYS A 165 6.93 5.71 -9.60
C CYS A 165 6.46 4.76 -10.73
N GLY A 166 5.18 4.40 -10.76
CA GLY A 166 4.61 3.55 -11.82
C GLY A 166 4.09 4.33 -13.01
N LYS A 167 3.70 3.61 -14.07
CA LYS A 167 3.04 4.18 -15.25
C LYS A 167 1.53 4.22 -15.05
N ASN A 168 0.91 5.33 -15.45
CA ASN A 168 -0.54 5.53 -15.36
C ASN A 168 -1.14 5.22 -13.98
N MET A 169 -0.37 5.43 -12.92
CA MET A 169 -0.78 5.21 -11.54
C MET A 169 -0.18 6.27 -10.62
N GLY A 170 -0.75 6.41 -9.44
CA GLY A 170 -0.22 7.31 -8.42
C GLY A 170 -0.61 6.89 -7.02
N VAL A 171 0.33 7.08 -6.10
CA VAL A 171 0.11 6.95 -4.65
C VAL A 171 -0.12 8.33 -4.06
N PHE A 172 -1.08 8.43 -3.14
CA PHE A 172 -1.42 9.64 -2.39
C PHE A 172 -1.44 9.28 -0.92
N LYS A 173 -0.56 9.86 -0.11
CA LYS A 173 -0.45 9.51 1.31
C LYS A 173 0.01 10.68 2.16
N ALA A 174 -0.44 10.71 3.41
CA ALA A 174 -0.11 11.74 4.37
C ALA A 174 -0.29 11.25 5.81
N VAL A 175 0.15 12.05 6.77
CA VAL A 175 -0.27 11.92 8.17
C VAL A 175 -1.66 12.55 8.30
N GLY A 176 -2.65 11.75 8.66
CA GLY A 176 -4.06 12.10 8.78
C GLY A 176 -4.94 10.86 8.72
N PHE A 177 -6.23 11.02 8.99
CA PHE A 177 -7.22 9.99 8.69
C PHE A 177 -7.37 9.83 7.17
N PRO A 178 -7.68 8.62 6.67
CA PRO A 178 -7.75 8.40 5.22
C PRO A 178 -8.72 9.34 4.50
N GLU A 179 -9.90 9.60 5.06
CA GLU A 179 -10.87 10.54 4.48
C GLU A 179 -10.33 11.96 4.37
N ASP A 180 -9.59 12.44 5.38
CA ASP A 180 -8.94 13.75 5.34
C ASP A 180 -7.82 13.81 4.30
N VAL A 181 -7.09 12.70 4.14
CA VAL A 181 -6.03 12.56 3.11
C VAL A 181 -6.64 12.56 1.70
N GLY A 182 -7.76 11.86 1.51
CA GLY A 182 -8.50 11.84 0.24
C GLY A 182 -9.00 13.24 -0.15
N GLU A 183 -9.57 13.98 0.78
CA GLU A 183 -10.00 15.37 0.59
C GLU A 183 -8.80 16.28 0.29
N TYR A 184 -7.70 16.14 1.04
CA TYR A 184 -6.48 16.92 0.85
C TYR A 184 -5.93 16.79 -0.55
N TYR A 185 -5.82 15.57 -1.10
CA TYR A 185 -5.31 15.32 -2.44
C TYR A 185 -6.36 15.48 -3.55
N ARG A 186 -7.58 15.93 -3.22
CA ARG A 186 -8.67 16.16 -4.19
C ARG A 186 -8.97 14.88 -4.99
N LEU A 187 -9.03 13.73 -4.32
CA LEU A 187 -9.25 12.46 -5.01
C LEU A 187 -10.62 12.37 -5.70
N ASP A 188 -11.56 13.23 -5.33
CA ASP A 188 -12.82 13.46 -6.02
C ASP A 188 -12.66 13.95 -7.49
N GLU A 189 -11.46 14.42 -7.88
CA GLU A 189 -11.15 14.88 -9.23
C GLU A 189 -10.36 13.83 -10.06
N TYR A 190 -10.04 12.69 -9.47
CA TYR A 190 -9.34 11.61 -10.16
C TYR A 190 -10.28 10.46 -10.47
N GLU A 191 -10.10 9.89 -11.66
CA GLU A 191 -10.81 8.71 -12.09
C GLU A 191 -9.83 7.62 -12.54
N GLY A 192 -10.08 6.38 -12.10
CA GLY A 192 -9.25 5.23 -12.44
C GLY A 192 -10.03 3.94 -12.39
N TYR A 193 -9.54 2.89 -13.04
CA TYR A 193 -10.21 1.58 -13.03
C TYR A 193 -9.99 0.78 -11.74
N SER A 194 -9.03 1.17 -10.92
CA SER A 194 -8.69 0.48 -9.68
C SER A 194 -8.19 1.45 -8.62
N TRP A 195 -8.64 1.22 -7.39
CA TRP A 195 -8.21 1.96 -6.21
C TRP A 195 -7.94 1.05 -5.03
N THR A 196 -6.89 1.35 -4.27
CA THR A 196 -6.65 0.80 -2.93
C THR A 196 -6.56 1.91 -1.90
N ALA A 197 -6.96 1.63 -0.66
CA ALA A 197 -6.95 2.58 0.44
C ALA A 197 -6.43 1.95 1.73
N HIS A 198 -5.83 2.79 2.58
CA HIS A 198 -5.32 2.39 3.88
C HIS A 198 -5.56 3.45 4.95
N GLY A 199 -6.04 3.03 6.12
CA GLY A 199 -6.06 3.79 7.35
C GLY A 199 -5.10 3.16 8.36
N ARG A 200 -4.07 3.90 8.77
CA ARG A 200 -2.98 3.39 9.58
C ARG A 200 -3.29 3.43 11.06
N TYR A 201 -2.93 2.35 11.76
CA TYR A 201 -2.84 2.29 13.21
C TYR A 201 -1.46 1.74 13.60
N PRO A 202 -0.39 2.56 13.58
CA PRO A 202 0.95 2.09 13.90
C PRO A 202 1.06 1.79 15.40
N THR A 203 1.71 0.68 15.73
CA THR A 203 1.99 0.26 17.09
C THR A 203 3.39 0.68 17.53
N ASN A 204 4.37 0.64 16.62
CA ASN A 204 5.80 0.77 16.95
C ASN A 204 6.55 1.87 16.18
N THR A 205 5.89 2.58 15.26
CA THR A 205 6.55 3.58 14.42
C THR A 205 5.84 4.93 14.51
N PRO A 206 6.59 6.05 14.54
CA PRO A 206 5.99 7.38 14.56
C PRO A 206 5.18 7.66 13.30
N GLY A 207 4.18 8.54 13.41
CA GLY A 207 3.47 9.06 12.26
C GLY A 207 4.37 10.01 11.47
N TRP A 208 4.68 9.68 10.21
CA TRP A 208 5.34 10.55 9.26
C TRP A 208 4.89 10.22 7.83
N TRP A 209 4.99 11.19 6.93
CA TRP A 209 4.39 11.10 5.60
C TRP A 209 4.89 9.91 4.78
N GLY A 210 6.20 9.67 4.75
CA GLY A 210 6.78 8.54 4.03
C GLY A 210 6.37 7.17 4.59
N GLY A 211 6.11 7.10 5.91
CA GLY A 211 5.68 5.87 6.59
C GLY A 211 4.19 5.56 6.46
N ALA A 212 3.38 6.46 5.90
CA ALA A 212 1.99 6.15 5.55
C ALA A 212 1.94 5.16 4.37
N HIS A 213 0.88 4.36 4.31
CA HIS A 213 0.62 3.45 3.18
C HIS A 213 -0.19 4.15 2.09
N PRO A 214 -0.21 3.66 0.84
CA PRO A 214 0.50 2.49 0.30
C PRO A 214 2.01 2.65 0.20
N PHE A 215 2.73 1.51 0.20
CA PHE A 215 4.12 1.45 -0.28
C PHE A 215 4.14 0.97 -1.71
N SER A 216 5.00 1.54 -2.54
CA SER A 216 5.06 1.19 -3.96
C SER A 216 6.49 1.14 -4.50
N LEU A 217 6.67 0.31 -5.51
CA LEU A 217 7.82 0.34 -6.40
C LEU A 217 7.33 0.01 -7.81
N LEU A 218 7.63 0.86 -8.78
CA LEU A 218 7.08 0.78 -10.13
C LEU A 218 5.54 0.68 -10.09
N ASP A 219 4.98 -0.27 -10.81
CA ASP A 219 3.53 -0.45 -10.92
C ASP A 219 2.90 -1.21 -9.73
N TYR A 220 3.71 -1.70 -8.78
CA TYR A 220 3.21 -2.42 -7.61
C TYR A 220 2.97 -1.47 -6.45
N SER A 221 1.78 -1.55 -5.85
CA SER A 221 1.45 -0.86 -4.60
C SER A 221 0.85 -1.82 -3.59
N VAL A 222 1.20 -1.68 -2.32
CA VAL A 222 0.74 -2.57 -1.26
C VAL A 222 0.12 -1.77 -0.12
N VAL A 223 -1.08 -2.16 0.28
CA VAL A 223 -1.69 -1.79 1.55
C VAL A 223 -1.78 -3.01 2.45
N HIS A 224 -1.51 -2.84 3.75
CA HIS A 224 -1.35 -3.93 4.68
C HIS A 224 -2.06 -3.64 6.00
N ASN A 225 -2.91 -4.55 6.41
CA ASN A 225 -3.49 -4.60 7.75
C ASN A 225 -2.89 -5.79 8.50
N GLY A 226 -1.96 -5.53 9.38
CA GLY A 226 -1.31 -6.58 10.16
C GLY A 226 0.10 -6.21 10.60
N GLU A 227 0.84 -7.23 10.99
CA GLU A 227 2.24 -7.13 11.37
C GLU A 227 2.90 -8.49 11.10
N ILE A 228 3.99 -8.52 10.32
CA ILE A 228 4.65 -9.75 9.96
C ILE A 228 5.81 -10.07 10.90
N SER A 229 5.79 -11.26 11.48
CA SER A 229 6.86 -11.73 12.37
C SER A 229 8.13 -12.17 11.62
N SER A 230 8.03 -12.39 10.30
CA SER A 230 9.15 -12.77 9.43
C SER A 230 9.93 -11.58 8.87
N TYR A 231 9.63 -10.33 9.30
CA TYR A 231 10.18 -9.09 8.76
C TYR A 231 11.69 -9.12 8.52
N ASP A 232 12.50 -9.46 9.53
CA ASP A 232 13.95 -9.44 9.42
C ASP A 232 14.49 -10.48 8.41
N ALA A 233 13.87 -11.66 8.35
CA ALA A 233 14.27 -12.70 7.40
C ALA A 233 13.93 -12.27 5.96
N ASN A 234 12.72 -11.76 5.75
CA ASN A 234 12.27 -11.27 4.45
C ASN A 234 13.13 -10.08 3.99
N ARG A 235 13.37 -9.09 4.87
CA ARG A 235 14.20 -7.92 4.58
C ARG A 235 15.61 -8.31 4.14
N ARG A 236 16.30 -9.13 4.95
CA ARG A 236 17.67 -9.59 4.64
C ARG A 236 17.75 -10.30 3.29
N PHE A 237 16.75 -11.14 2.99
CA PHE A 237 16.71 -11.83 1.71
C PHE A 237 16.58 -10.84 0.54
N ILE A 238 15.64 -9.89 0.60
CA ILE A 238 15.41 -8.91 -0.46
C ILE A 238 16.61 -7.97 -0.62
N GLU A 239 17.26 -7.56 0.47
CA GLU A 239 18.45 -6.72 0.42
C GLU A 239 19.65 -7.39 -0.29
N MET A 240 19.74 -8.73 -0.26
CA MET A 240 20.77 -9.47 -1.04
C MET A 240 20.59 -9.30 -2.56
N TYR A 241 19.38 -8.95 -3.01
CA TYR A 241 19.08 -8.69 -4.42
C TYR A 241 19.09 -7.20 -4.78
N GLY A 242 19.67 -6.35 -3.92
CA GLY A 242 19.91 -4.93 -4.21
C GLY A 242 18.75 -3.99 -3.85
N TYR A 243 17.68 -4.50 -3.23
CA TYR A 243 16.68 -3.63 -2.61
C TYR A 243 17.26 -2.98 -1.34
N LYS A 244 16.71 -1.84 -0.94
CA LYS A 244 17.10 -1.13 0.27
C LYS A 244 15.85 -0.80 1.08
N CYS A 245 15.66 -1.45 2.21
CA CYS A 245 14.53 -1.24 3.09
C CYS A 245 14.86 -0.14 4.10
N SER A 246 14.69 1.12 3.67
CA SER A 246 15.12 2.30 4.44
C SER A 246 14.05 2.83 5.40
N LEU A 247 12.80 2.41 5.23
CA LEU A 247 11.65 2.94 5.99
C LEU A 247 11.33 2.12 7.25
N LEU A 248 12.04 1.00 7.44
CA LEU A 248 11.92 0.10 8.60
C LEU A 248 10.46 -0.36 8.84
N THR A 249 9.72 -0.62 7.78
CA THR A 249 8.35 -1.11 7.82
C THR A 249 8.23 -2.41 7.03
N ASP A 250 7.42 -3.32 7.55
CA ASP A 250 7.14 -4.60 6.93
C ASP A 250 6.45 -4.47 5.56
N THR A 251 5.62 -3.45 5.38
CA THR A 251 4.89 -3.22 4.12
C THR A 251 5.82 -2.80 2.99
N GLU A 252 6.89 -2.04 3.26
CA GLU A 252 7.94 -1.78 2.27
C GLU A 252 8.56 -3.08 1.77
N VAL A 253 8.88 -3.99 2.70
CA VAL A 253 9.45 -5.30 2.36
C VAL A 253 8.48 -6.12 1.53
N ILE A 254 7.19 -6.13 1.88
CA ILE A 254 6.16 -6.83 1.10
C ILE A 254 6.09 -6.29 -0.34
N ALA A 255 6.11 -4.97 -0.53
CA ALA A 255 6.10 -4.38 -1.87
C ALA A 255 7.31 -4.84 -2.71
N TYR A 256 8.50 -4.88 -2.11
CA TYR A 256 9.71 -5.36 -2.78
C TYR A 256 9.70 -6.86 -3.04
N ILE A 257 9.06 -7.67 -2.19
CA ILE A 257 8.86 -9.11 -2.42
C ILE A 257 8.02 -9.34 -3.68
N PHE A 258 6.90 -8.63 -3.85
CA PHE A 258 6.05 -8.77 -5.02
C PHE A 258 6.76 -8.28 -6.30
N ASP A 259 7.47 -7.16 -6.26
CA ASP A 259 8.31 -6.72 -7.37
C ASP A 259 9.37 -7.77 -7.74
N TYR A 260 10.06 -8.33 -6.74
CA TYR A 260 11.07 -9.37 -6.95
C TYR A 260 10.48 -10.63 -7.58
N LEU A 261 9.38 -11.15 -7.03
CA LEU A 261 8.79 -12.40 -7.50
C LEU A 261 8.18 -12.23 -8.89
N ILE A 262 7.40 -11.18 -9.11
CA ILE A 262 6.66 -11.03 -10.37
C ILE A 262 7.57 -10.46 -11.45
N ARG A 263 8.18 -9.29 -11.24
CA ARG A 263 8.97 -8.62 -12.26
C ARG A 263 10.32 -9.30 -12.53
N ARG A 264 11.12 -9.57 -11.47
CA ARG A 264 12.48 -10.11 -11.67
C ARG A 264 12.52 -11.62 -11.84
N LYS A 265 11.59 -12.37 -11.24
CA LYS A 265 11.54 -13.83 -11.34
C LYS A 265 10.54 -14.35 -12.36
N GLY A 266 9.62 -13.50 -12.83
CA GLY A 266 8.64 -13.87 -13.84
C GLY A 266 7.49 -14.73 -13.32
N PHE A 267 7.28 -14.80 -12.00
CA PHE A 267 6.14 -15.51 -11.44
C PHE A 267 4.84 -14.77 -11.72
N THR A 268 3.79 -15.52 -11.91
CA THR A 268 2.42 -14.99 -11.93
C THR A 268 2.02 -14.46 -10.54
N PRO A 269 1.04 -13.56 -10.44
CA PRO A 269 0.50 -13.14 -9.14
C PRO A 269 0.02 -14.31 -8.26
N ALA A 270 -0.51 -15.38 -8.86
CA ALA A 270 -0.95 -16.59 -8.17
C ALA A 270 0.24 -17.37 -7.56
N GLU A 271 1.30 -17.57 -8.33
CA GLU A 271 2.52 -18.22 -7.84
C GLU A 271 3.21 -17.38 -6.76
N ALA A 272 3.32 -16.06 -6.96
CA ALA A 272 3.85 -15.15 -5.94
C ALA A 272 3.06 -15.23 -4.64
N SER A 273 1.73 -15.28 -4.71
CA SER A 273 0.85 -15.46 -3.55
C SER A 273 1.10 -16.82 -2.86
N THR A 274 1.28 -17.87 -3.66
CA THR A 274 1.60 -19.22 -3.15
C THR A 274 2.95 -19.26 -2.45
N ILE A 275 3.93 -18.48 -2.88
CA ILE A 275 5.24 -18.37 -2.23
C ILE A 275 5.11 -17.65 -0.88
N VAL A 276 4.50 -16.45 -0.87
CA VAL A 276 4.44 -15.61 0.34
C VAL A 276 3.48 -16.16 1.40
N ALA A 277 2.47 -16.93 1.01
CA ALA A 277 1.51 -17.60 1.90
C ALA A 277 1.50 -19.12 1.69
N ALA A 278 2.69 -19.73 1.55
CA ALA A 278 2.83 -21.14 1.19
C ALA A 278 1.97 -22.06 2.07
N PRO A 279 1.21 -23.01 1.49
CA PRO A 279 0.36 -23.92 2.23
C PRO A 279 1.11 -24.70 3.30
N PHE A 280 0.40 -25.15 4.34
CA PHE A 280 0.99 -26.05 5.35
C PHE A 280 1.40 -27.39 4.74
N TRP A 281 2.43 -28.03 5.28
CA TRP A 281 2.90 -29.34 4.81
C TRP A 281 1.78 -30.37 4.75
N SER A 282 0.95 -30.43 5.78
CA SER A 282 -0.23 -31.32 5.81
C SER A 282 -1.27 -31.05 4.71
N THR A 283 -1.27 -29.86 4.11
CA THR A 283 -2.10 -29.52 2.95
C THR A 283 -1.40 -29.93 1.66
N ILE A 284 -0.07 -29.74 1.58
CA ILE A 284 0.77 -30.10 0.44
C ILE A 284 0.73 -31.63 0.24
N GLU A 285 0.89 -32.39 1.31
CA GLU A 285 0.89 -33.87 1.30
C GLU A 285 -0.41 -34.49 0.75
N LYS A 286 -1.53 -33.75 0.81
CA LYS A 286 -2.84 -34.18 0.30
C LYS A 286 -3.08 -33.87 -1.19
N GLN A 287 -2.15 -33.19 -1.84
CA GLN A 287 -2.23 -32.88 -3.27
C GLN A 287 -1.84 -34.08 -4.11
N ASP A 288 -2.25 -34.08 -5.39
CA ASP A 288 -1.68 -34.98 -6.38
C ASP A 288 -0.16 -34.81 -6.51
N GLU A 289 0.53 -35.79 -7.08
CA GLU A 289 1.99 -35.84 -7.09
C GLU A 289 2.62 -34.64 -7.82
N ALA A 290 2.01 -34.19 -8.92
CA ALA A 290 2.55 -33.07 -9.71
C ALA A 290 2.43 -31.75 -8.93
N ARG A 291 1.26 -31.46 -8.38
CA ARG A 291 1.00 -30.26 -7.59
C ARG A 291 1.79 -30.26 -6.28
N ARG A 292 1.96 -31.44 -5.65
CA ARG A 292 2.76 -31.58 -4.44
C ARG A 292 4.21 -31.22 -4.70
N ARG A 293 4.83 -31.76 -5.75
CA ARG A 293 6.24 -31.45 -6.13
C ARG A 293 6.43 -29.97 -6.41
N GLU A 294 5.52 -29.34 -7.12
CA GLU A 294 5.54 -27.90 -7.38
C GLU A 294 5.51 -27.09 -6.08
N LEU A 295 4.56 -27.36 -5.18
CA LEU A 295 4.42 -26.65 -3.93
C LEU A 295 5.62 -26.88 -2.98
N GLU A 296 6.15 -28.10 -2.93
CA GLU A 296 7.37 -28.44 -2.20
C GLU A 296 8.56 -27.61 -2.72
N TYR A 297 8.73 -27.57 -4.04
CA TYR A 297 9.77 -26.78 -4.68
C TYR A 297 9.65 -25.30 -4.33
N LEU A 298 8.49 -24.68 -4.56
CA LEU A 298 8.26 -23.25 -4.26
C LEU A 298 8.52 -22.94 -2.78
N ARG A 299 7.98 -23.78 -1.89
CA ARG A 299 8.10 -23.57 -0.45
C ARG A 299 9.53 -23.75 0.07
N CYS A 300 10.31 -24.67 -0.47
CA CYS A 300 11.71 -24.87 -0.10
C CYS A 300 12.62 -23.80 -0.71
N GLN A 301 12.47 -23.55 -2.02
CA GLN A 301 13.34 -22.63 -2.75
C GLN A 301 13.17 -21.18 -2.30
N TYR A 302 11.94 -20.77 -1.96
CA TYR A 302 11.58 -19.40 -1.56
C TYR A 302 11.19 -19.29 -0.09
N SER A 303 11.68 -20.19 0.75
CA SER A 303 11.34 -20.24 2.18
C SER A 303 11.56 -18.91 2.93
N SER A 304 12.59 -18.16 2.56
CA SER A 304 12.88 -16.83 3.13
C SER A 304 11.91 -15.73 2.72
N LEU A 305 11.04 -15.97 1.74
CA LEU A 305 9.98 -15.07 1.31
C LEU A 305 8.62 -15.43 1.88
N LEU A 306 8.52 -16.54 2.62
CA LEU A 306 7.31 -16.86 3.36
C LEU A 306 7.02 -15.75 4.38
N ILE A 307 5.83 -15.18 4.29
CA ILE A 307 5.34 -14.19 5.24
C ILE A 307 4.62 -14.90 6.38
N THR A 308 5.05 -14.65 7.61
CA THR A 308 4.41 -15.17 8.82
C THR A 308 3.94 -14.04 9.71
N GLY A 309 2.93 -14.34 10.55
CA GLY A 309 2.23 -13.36 11.36
C GLY A 309 0.84 -13.04 10.80
N PRO A 310 0.05 -12.22 11.51
CA PRO A 310 -1.28 -11.82 11.08
C PRO A 310 -1.19 -10.77 9.99
N PHE A 311 -1.69 -11.05 8.78
CA PHE A 311 -1.75 -10.08 7.71
C PHE A 311 -2.99 -10.21 6.80
N SER A 312 -3.39 -9.08 6.26
CA SER A 312 -4.33 -8.94 5.17
C SER A 312 -3.77 -7.85 4.25
N ILE A 313 -3.53 -8.17 2.99
CA ILE A 313 -2.93 -7.26 2.01
C ILE A 313 -3.78 -7.12 0.76
N LEU A 314 -3.74 -5.92 0.17
CA LEU A 314 -4.11 -5.71 -1.21
C LEU A 314 -2.87 -5.26 -1.97
N VAL A 315 -2.59 -5.93 -3.08
CA VAL A 315 -1.51 -5.58 -4.00
C VAL A 315 -2.14 -5.12 -5.30
N GLY A 316 -2.04 -3.82 -5.57
CA GLY A 316 -2.39 -3.26 -6.87
C GLY A 316 -1.20 -3.38 -7.82
N TYR A 317 -1.48 -3.66 -9.09
CA TYR A 317 -0.49 -3.68 -10.16
C TYR A 317 -1.14 -3.27 -11.49
N GLU A 318 -0.33 -3.01 -12.49
CA GLU A 318 -0.83 -2.63 -13.80
C GLU A 318 -1.81 -3.67 -14.35
N GLY A 319 -3.09 -3.27 -14.47
CA GLY A 319 -4.17 -4.12 -14.99
C GLY A 319 -4.65 -5.21 -14.06
N GLY A 320 -4.31 -5.16 -12.76
CA GLY A 320 -4.79 -6.15 -11.80
C GLY A 320 -4.75 -5.71 -10.35
N MET A 321 -5.42 -6.50 -9.51
CA MET A 321 -5.38 -6.41 -8.05
C MET A 321 -5.42 -7.80 -7.44
N LEU A 322 -4.65 -7.99 -6.39
CA LEU A 322 -4.56 -9.23 -5.62
C LEU A 322 -4.92 -8.95 -4.17
N ALA A 323 -5.81 -9.74 -3.60
CA ALA A 323 -6.17 -9.73 -2.19
C ALA A 323 -5.72 -11.05 -1.54
N LEU A 324 -5.02 -10.98 -0.41
CA LEU A 324 -4.47 -12.14 0.27
C LEU A 324 -4.49 -11.96 1.78
N ASN A 325 -4.92 -13.01 2.49
CA ASN A 325 -4.79 -13.13 3.93
C ASN A 325 -3.65 -14.08 4.32
N ASP A 326 -3.17 -13.93 5.55
CA ASP A 326 -2.30 -14.93 6.16
C ASP A 326 -2.97 -16.32 6.18
N ARG A 327 -2.15 -17.37 6.27
CA ARG A 327 -2.59 -18.77 6.16
C ARG A 327 -3.60 -19.20 7.22
N LEU A 328 -3.62 -18.53 8.37
CA LEU A 328 -4.53 -18.79 9.50
C LEU A 328 -5.73 -17.84 9.49
N LYS A 329 -5.72 -16.84 8.60
CA LYS A 329 -6.74 -15.80 8.52
C LYS A 329 -6.95 -15.07 9.85
N LEU A 330 -5.84 -14.60 10.42
CA LEU A 330 -5.84 -13.86 11.68
C LEU A 330 -6.32 -12.41 11.50
N ARG A 331 -6.29 -11.89 10.27
CA ARG A 331 -6.87 -10.59 9.91
C ARG A 331 -8.11 -10.77 9.05
N SER A 332 -9.07 -9.86 9.26
CA SER A 332 -10.31 -9.86 8.48
C SER A 332 -10.09 -9.33 7.05
N MET A 333 -10.78 -9.92 6.11
CA MET A 333 -11.00 -9.41 4.76
C MET A 333 -12.33 -9.93 4.26
N VAL A 334 -13.10 -9.05 3.65
CA VAL A 334 -14.33 -9.33 2.94
C VAL A 334 -14.11 -8.96 1.48
N ALA A 335 -14.62 -9.78 0.57
CA ALA A 335 -14.68 -9.54 -0.86
C ALA A 335 -16.14 -9.53 -1.34
N ALA A 336 -16.43 -8.73 -2.36
CA ALA A 336 -17.75 -8.71 -2.98
C ALA A 336 -17.65 -8.42 -4.47
N GLU A 337 -18.69 -8.74 -5.21
CA GLU A 337 -18.82 -8.49 -6.64
C GLU A 337 -20.16 -7.82 -6.95
N LYS A 338 -20.13 -6.89 -7.90
CA LYS A 338 -21.30 -6.34 -8.58
C LYS A 338 -21.00 -6.21 -10.08
N GLY A 339 -21.65 -7.06 -10.88
CA GLY A 339 -21.36 -7.16 -12.30
C GLY A 339 -19.87 -7.43 -12.57
N LYS A 340 -19.18 -6.46 -13.20
CA LYS A 340 -17.75 -6.54 -13.51
C LYS A 340 -16.84 -5.84 -12.49
N THR A 341 -17.38 -5.41 -11.37
CA THR A 341 -16.60 -4.72 -10.33
C THR A 341 -16.43 -5.63 -9.12
N THR A 342 -15.20 -5.71 -8.62
CA THR A 342 -14.84 -6.44 -7.40
C THR A 342 -14.41 -5.46 -6.33
N TYR A 343 -14.84 -5.72 -5.11
CA TYR A 343 -14.60 -4.90 -3.92
C TYR A 343 -13.92 -5.73 -2.85
N PHE A 344 -13.01 -5.11 -2.12
CA PHE A 344 -12.31 -5.69 -0.98
C PHE A 344 -12.32 -4.70 0.18
N ALA A 345 -12.49 -5.17 1.41
CA ALA A 345 -12.30 -4.34 2.59
C ALA A 345 -12.01 -5.17 3.85
N SER A 346 -11.49 -4.53 4.88
CA SER A 346 -11.37 -5.12 6.21
C SER A 346 -12.75 -5.43 6.82
N GLU A 347 -13.78 -4.63 6.48
CA GLU A 347 -15.15 -4.77 6.97
C GLU A 347 -16.17 -4.59 5.86
N GLU A 348 -17.30 -5.30 5.96
CA GLU A 348 -18.38 -5.26 4.97
C GLU A 348 -18.99 -3.85 4.82
N CYS A 349 -19.09 -3.09 5.91
CA CYS A 349 -19.65 -1.74 5.88
C CYS A 349 -18.93 -0.82 4.86
N ALA A 350 -17.62 -0.97 4.69
CA ALA A 350 -16.86 -0.23 3.70
C ALA A 350 -17.23 -0.61 2.25
N ILE A 351 -17.48 -1.89 2.00
CA ILE A 351 -17.98 -2.36 0.71
C ILE A 351 -19.37 -1.81 0.45
N ARG A 352 -20.29 -1.89 1.42
CA ARG A 352 -21.66 -1.37 1.30
C ARG A 352 -21.71 0.15 1.11
N MET A 353 -20.70 0.86 1.56
CA MET A 353 -20.57 2.30 1.29
C MET A 353 -20.19 2.57 -0.18
N MET A 354 -19.39 1.71 -0.81
CA MET A 354 -19.05 1.81 -2.24
C MET A 354 -20.17 1.29 -3.14
N GLU A 355 -20.79 0.19 -2.75
CA GLU A 355 -21.86 -0.50 -3.49
C GLU A 355 -22.84 -1.14 -2.49
N PRO A 356 -24.02 -0.52 -2.26
CA PRO A 356 -25.02 -1.03 -1.32
C PRO A 356 -25.62 -2.37 -1.73
N ASP A 357 -25.75 -2.62 -3.04
CA ASP A 357 -26.45 -3.75 -3.62
C ASP A 357 -25.51 -4.67 -4.40
N VAL A 358 -24.64 -5.38 -3.68
CA VAL A 358 -23.69 -6.34 -4.27
C VAL A 358 -24.38 -7.65 -4.66
N ASP A 359 -23.94 -8.26 -5.76
CA ASP A 359 -24.48 -9.54 -6.25
C ASP A 359 -23.99 -10.72 -5.40
N ARG A 360 -22.76 -10.62 -4.88
CA ARG A 360 -22.11 -11.64 -4.06
C ARG A 360 -21.20 -11.00 -3.03
N ILE A 361 -21.19 -11.57 -1.84
CA ILE A 361 -20.25 -11.22 -0.77
C ILE A 361 -19.69 -12.50 -0.13
N TRP A 362 -18.39 -12.52 0.14
CA TRP A 362 -17.74 -13.66 0.78
C TRP A 362 -16.50 -13.23 1.55
N SER A 363 -16.01 -14.13 2.36
CA SER A 363 -14.78 -13.97 3.09
C SER A 363 -13.71 -14.90 2.48
N PRO A 364 -12.66 -14.39 1.82
CA PRO A 364 -11.58 -15.22 1.26
C PRO A 364 -10.98 -16.15 2.31
N LYS A 365 -10.54 -17.33 1.91
CA LYS A 365 -9.90 -18.27 2.83
C LYS A 365 -8.47 -17.82 3.14
N GLY A 366 -7.95 -18.26 4.30
CA GLY A 366 -6.56 -18.00 4.67
C GLY A 366 -5.58 -18.63 3.67
N GLY A 367 -4.59 -17.85 3.22
CA GLY A 367 -3.58 -18.25 2.26
C GLY A 367 -4.07 -18.42 0.81
N GLU A 368 -5.36 -18.15 0.54
CA GLU A 368 -5.94 -18.21 -0.80
C GLU A 368 -6.07 -16.79 -1.37
N ALA A 369 -5.38 -16.53 -2.48
CA ALA A 369 -5.43 -15.23 -3.15
C ALA A 369 -6.73 -15.07 -3.96
N VAL A 370 -7.35 -13.89 -3.88
CA VAL A 370 -8.35 -13.45 -4.84
C VAL A 370 -7.68 -12.49 -5.81
N ILE A 371 -7.59 -12.88 -7.07
CA ILE A 371 -6.92 -12.11 -8.12
C ILE A 371 -7.98 -11.66 -9.12
N VAL A 372 -7.94 -10.37 -9.44
CA VAL A 372 -8.82 -9.75 -10.44
C VAL A 372 -7.98 -8.97 -11.44
N GLU A 373 -8.31 -9.09 -12.72
CA GLU A 373 -7.55 -8.50 -13.81
C GLU A 373 -8.50 -7.90 -14.86
N LEU A 374 -7.97 -6.96 -15.65
CA LEU A 374 -8.72 -6.38 -16.77
C LEU A 374 -9.07 -7.46 -17.78
N GLU A 375 -10.30 -7.43 -18.26
CA GLU A 375 -10.76 -8.31 -19.35
C GLU A 375 -10.02 -7.97 -20.65
N GLY A 376 -9.46 -8.98 -21.32
CA GLY A 376 -8.78 -8.82 -22.61
C GLY A 376 -7.28 -8.50 -22.53
N LYS A 377 -6.70 -8.63 -21.34
CA LYS A 377 -5.24 -8.63 -21.18
C LYS A 377 -4.65 -10.02 -21.35
#